data_edd06ee8ec98ea93ba8798f75934f72e
#
_entry.id   edd06ee8ec98ea93ba8798f75934f72e
#
_cell.length_a   1.000
_cell.length_b   1.000
_cell.length_c   1.000
_cell.angle_alpha   90.00
_cell.angle_beta   90.00
_cell.angle_gamma   90.00
#
_symmetry.space_group_name_H-M   'P 1'
#
loop_
_entity.id
_entity.type
_entity.pdbx_description
1 polymer ?
#
loop_
_entity_poly.entity_id
_entity_poly.type
_entity_poly.pdbx_seq_one_letter_code
_entity_poly.pdbx_strand_id
1 'polypeptide(L)'
;HAIVRVDAADYNEYRKRVDYLYSVCQKNGLKIDTQNKNPSRLSRMPGVMRNGKRQYIVDTNIGKANWNEWHEWIEGINDDLPDPESLEGVWDNLPELSSCLIDGVLRKGHKMLIAGPSKAGKSFALIELCIAIAEGRQWFEWNCAQGKVMYVNLELDRASCLHRFKDVYQALGWPANSLQNIDIW
;
A
#
# COMPACT_ATOMS: atom_id res chain seq x y z
N HIS A 1 14.06 -18.52 22.56
CA HIS A 1 14.31 -17.17 23.07
C HIS A 1 14.64 -16.24 21.91
N ALA A 2 14.08 -15.05 21.90
CA ALA A 2 14.46 -13.98 21.00
C ALA A 2 15.27 -12.93 21.77
N ILE A 3 16.26 -12.37 21.11
CA ILE A 3 17.04 -11.24 21.62
C ILE A 3 16.78 -10.07 20.68
N VAL A 4 16.22 -9.00 21.19
CA VAL A 4 15.90 -7.80 20.44
C VAL A 4 16.74 -6.66 20.99
N ARG A 5 17.40 -5.91 20.11
CA ARG A 5 18.11 -4.70 20.49
C ARG A 5 17.12 -3.58 20.79
N VAL A 6 17.19 -3.04 21.99
CA VAL A 6 16.39 -1.89 22.42
C VAL A 6 17.38 -0.81 22.88
N ASP A 7 17.55 0.24 22.08
CA ASP A 7 18.27 1.45 22.47
C ASP A 7 17.31 2.34 23.28
N ALA A 8 17.82 2.98 24.33
CA ALA A 8 17.04 3.88 25.17
C ALA A 8 17.99 4.83 25.90
N ALA A 9 17.57 6.08 26.08
CA ALA A 9 18.37 7.09 26.78
C ALA A 9 18.41 6.87 28.29
N ASP A 10 17.35 6.29 28.85
CA ASP A 10 17.24 5.99 30.28
C ASP A 10 16.40 4.73 30.55
N TYR A 11 16.32 4.35 31.84
CA TYR A 11 15.59 3.17 32.28
C TYR A 11 14.07 3.28 32.07
N ASN A 12 13.50 4.46 32.19
CA ASN A 12 12.05 4.65 32.02
C ASN A 12 11.67 4.48 30.53
N GLU A 13 12.47 5.03 29.65
CA GLU A 13 12.29 4.85 28.20
C GLU A 13 12.48 3.38 27.81
N TYR A 14 13.52 2.72 28.32
CA TYR A 14 13.71 1.28 28.12
C TYR A 14 12.48 0.48 28.52
N ARG A 15 11.91 0.76 29.68
CA ARG A 15 10.71 0.05 30.17
C ARG A 15 9.51 0.25 29.25
N LYS A 16 9.26 1.48 28.81
CA LYS A 16 8.16 1.78 27.87
C LYS A 16 8.33 1.02 26.56
N ARG A 17 9.54 0.99 26.00
CA ARG A 17 9.83 0.27 24.76
C ARG A 17 9.68 -1.24 24.89
N VAL A 18 10.13 -1.82 25.99
CA VAL A 18 9.95 -3.24 26.28
C VAL A 18 8.47 -3.59 26.50
N ASP A 19 7.71 -2.75 27.20
CA ASP A 19 6.27 -2.96 27.41
C ASP A 19 5.50 -2.91 26.08
N TYR A 20 5.89 -2.01 25.18
CA TYR A 20 5.35 -1.95 23.84
C TYR A 20 5.62 -3.26 23.06
N LEU A 21 6.88 -3.73 23.02
CA LEU A 21 7.23 -5.00 22.35
C LEU A 21 6.45 -6.19 22.94
N TYR A 22 6.25 -6.19 24.25
CA TYR A 22 5.45 -7.24 24.90
C TYR A 22 3.98 -7.20 24.46
N SER A 23 3.41 -6.00 24.36
CA SER A 23 2.03 -5.85 23.87
C SER A 23 1.86 -6.36 22.45
N VAL A 24 2.81 -6.06 21.56
CA VAL A 24 2.84 -6.56 20.18
C VAL A 24 2.93 -8.08 20.15
N CYS A 25 3.84 -8.67 20.95
CA CYS A 25 3.97 -10.12 21.03
C CYS A 25 2.68 -10.79 21.53
N GLN A 26 2.02 -10.22 22.54
CA GLN A 26 0.77 -10.75 23.07
C GLN A 26 -0.38 -10.64 22.06
N LYS A 27 -0.51 -9.51 21.37
CA LYS A 27 -1.48 -9.32 20.27
C LYS A 27 -1.34 -10.42 19.19
N ASN A 28 -0.11 -10.85 18.92
CA ASN A 28 0.20 -11.89 17.94
C ASN A 28 0.23 -13.31 18.53
N GLY A 29 -0.33 -13.54 19.71
CA GLY A 29 -0.46 -14.87 20.32
C GLY A 29 0.84 -15.48 20.82
N LEU A 30 1.95 -14.71 20.90
CA LEU A 30 3.22 -15.21 21.40
C LEU A 30 3.26 -15.24 22.93
N LYS A 31 3.74 -16.35 23.49
CA LYS A 31 3.97 -16.47 24.93
C LYS A 31 5.26 -15.74 25.29
N ILE A 32 5.14 -14.72 26.14
CA ILE A 32 6.28 -13.94 26.64
C ILE A 32 6.57 -14.25 28.10
N ASP A 33 7.87 -14.21 28.47
CA ASP A 33 8.30 -14.24 29.86
C ASP A 33 8.40 -12.81 30.40
N THR A 34 7.39 -12.39 31.13
CA THR A 34 7.29 -11.02 31.69
C THR A 34 8.37 -10.68 32.70
N GLN A 35 9.14 -11.68 33.18
CA GLN A 35 10.27 -11.44 34.08
C GLN A 35 11.49 -10.84 33.37
N ASN A 36 11.53 -10.85 32.04
CA ASN A 36 12.66 -10.36 31.23
C ASN A 36 12.63 -8.84 30.95
N LYS A 37 11.95 -8.07 31.77
CA LYS A 37 11.89 -6.58 31.64
C LYS A 37 13.07 -5.83 32.26
N ASN A 38 14.06 -6.53 32.80
CA ASN A 38 15.22 -5.94 33.42
C ASN A 38 16.41 -5.95 32.44
N PRO A 39 17.03 -4.78 32.13
CA PRO A 39 18.16 -4.69 31.21
C PRO A 39 19.42 -5.43 31.70
N SER A 40 19.54 -5.62 33.00
CA SER A 40 20.67 -6.37 33.60
C SER A 40 20.42 -7.87 33.73
N ARG A 41 19.29 -8.39 33.20
CA ARG A 41 19.04 -9.84 33.29
C ARG A 41 19.97 -10.62 32.37
N LEU A 42 20.65 -11.60 32.92
CA LEU A 42 21.53 -12.48 32.18
C LEU A 42 20.72 -13.38 31.25
N SER A 43 21.11 -13.42 29.99
CA SER A 43 20.59 -14.36 28.99
C SER A 43 21.57 -15.49 28.73
N ARG A 44 21.09 -16.56 28.12
CA ARG A 44 21.94 -17.70 27.78
C ARG A 44 22.76 -17.37 26.54
N MET A 45 24.05 -17.67 26.62
CA MET A 45 24.94 -17.51 25.47
C MET A 45 24.74 -18.69 24.46
N PRO A 46 24.79 -18.42 23.16
CA PRO A 46 24.95 -19.45 22.16
C PRO A 46 26.22 -20.28 22.41
N GLY A 47 26.16 -21.56 22.12
CA GLY A 47 27.30 -22.49 22.33
C GLY A 47 27.30 -23.24 23.66
N VAL A 48 26.58 -22.78 24.67
CA VAL A 48 26.54 -23.40 26.02
C VAL A 48 25.64 -24.62 26.04
N MET A 49 26.08 -25.66 26.73
CA MET A 49 25.29 -26.89 26.96
C MET A 49 24.31 -26.70 28.12
N ARG A 50 23.05 -27.14 27.97
CA ARG A 50 22.07 -27.23 29.04
C ARG A 50 21.19 -28.46 28.90
N ASN A 51 21.07 -29.24 29.94
CA ASN A 51 20.25 -30.47 29.95
C ASN A 51 20.55 -31.37 28.73
N GLY A 52 21.83 -31.53 28.40
CA GLY A 52 22.27 -32.33 27.27
C GLY A 52 22.05 -31.71 25.88
N LYS A 53 21.50 -30.51 25.79
CA LYS A 53 21.23 -29.81 24.52
C LYS A 53 22.11 -28.55 24.41
N ARG A 54 22.77 -28.42 23.26
CA ARG A 54 23.54 -27.20 22.92
C ARG A 54 22.62 -26.08 22.53
N GLN A 55 22.88 -24.89 23.08
CA GLN A 55 22.18 -23.68 22.64
C GLN A 55 22.81 -23.17 21.34
N TYR A 56 22.03 -22.89 20.34
CA TYR A 56 22.50 -22.32 19.06
C TYR A 56 21.57 -21.22 18.58
N ILE A 57 22.08 -20.36 17.72
CA ILE A 57 21.29 -19.34 17.06
C ILE A 57 20.53 -20.00 15.91
N VAL A 58 19.21 -19.90 15.94
CA VAL A 58 18.34 -20.46 14.89
C VAL A 58 18.31 -19.51 13.69
N ASP A 59 18.20 -18.21 13.97
CA ASP A 59 18.11 -17.17 12.97
C ASP A 59 18.56 -15.83 13.52
N THR A 60 19.03 -14.93 12.64
CA THR A 60 19.38 -13.56 12.98
C THR A 60 18.79 -12.63 11.92
N ASN A 61 18.01 -11.65 12.37
CA ASN A 61 17.55 -10.57 11.53
C ASN A 61 18.10 -9.25 12.08
N ILE A 62 19.18 -8.75 11.44
CA ILE A 62 19.86 -7.52 11.88
C ILE A 62 19.38 -6.32 11.05
N GLY A 63 18.23 -6.43 10.37
CA GLY A 63 17.74 -5.45 9.40
C GLY A 63 17.35 -4.08 9.95
N LYS A 64 17.21 -3.97 11.29
CA LYS A 64 16.84 -2.70 11.94
C LYS A 64 17.92 -2.28 12.92
N ALA A 65 18.47 -1.09 12.74
CA ALA A 65 19.63 -0.61 13.50
C ALA A 65 19.25 0.00 14.86
N ASN A 66 18.06 0.57 14.98
CA ASN A 66 17.61 1.29 16.15
C ASN A 66 16.12 1.10 16.44
N TRP A 67 15.65 1.65 17.59
CA TRP A 67 14.25 1.53 18.00
C TRP A 67 13.27 2.18 17.03
N ASN A 68 13.59 3.34 16.46
CA ASN A 68 12.65 4.05 15.58
C ASN A 68 12.37 3.25 14.32
N GLU A 69 13.41 2.66 13.71
CA GLU A 69 13.24 1.76 12.55
C GLU A 69 12.43 0.51 12.88
N TRP A 70 12.60 -0.04 14.08
CA TRP A 70 11.79 -1.15 14.58
C TRP A 70 10.34 -0.75 14.78
N HIS A 71 10.12 0.40 15.38
CA HIS A 71 8.79 0.91 15.68
C HIS A 71 8.02 1.20 14.40
N GLU A 72 8.61 1.93 13.46
CA GLU A 72 8.01 2.21 12.15
C GLU A 72 7.68 0.92 11.39
N TRP A 73 8.57 -0.07 11.43
CA TRP A 73 8.32 -1.35 10.77
C TRP A 73 7.19 -2.14 11.43
N ILE A 74 7.11 -2.16 12.76
CA ILE A 74 6.03 -2.84 13.48
C ILE A 74 4.70 -2.14 13.26
N GLU A 75 4.67 -0.81 13.31
CA GLU A 75 3.46 -0.03 13.02
C GLU A 75 3.01 -0.24 11.57
N GLY A 76 3.93 -0.27 10.62
CA GLY A 76 3.62 -0.56 9.21
C GLY A 76 3.12 -1.99 8.95
N ILE A 77 3.50 -2.96 9.79
CA ILE A 77 2.96 -4.34 9.72
C ILE A 77 1.63 -4.46 10.45
N ASN A 78 1.48 -3.74 11.57
CA ASN A 78 0.24 -3.71 12.36
C ASN A 78 -0.77 -2.71 11.78
N ASP A 79 -0.47 -2.09 10.62
CA ASP A 79 -1.43 -1.27 9.92
C ASP A 79 -2.76 -2.00 9.87
N ASP A 80 -3.76 -1.30 10.35
CA ASP A 80 -5.14 -1.71 10.57
C ASP A 80 -5.73 -2.51 9.39
N LEU A 81 -5.29 -3.75 9.28
CA LEU A 81 -6.04 -4.69 8.48
C LEU A 81 -7.40 -4.83 9.18
N PRO A 82 -8.49 -4.50 8.51
CA PRO A 82 -9.81 -4.69 9.06
C PRO A 82 -9.98 -6.15 9.49
N ASP A 83 -10.68 -6.37 10.58
CA ASP A 83 -11.00 -7.72 11.02
C ASP A 83 -11.69 -8.48 9.88
N PRO A 84 -11.34 -9.75 9.64
CA PRO A 84 -11.96 -10.54 8.59
C PRO A 84 -13.45 -10.69 8.90
N GLU A 85 -14.30 -10.31 7.94
CA GLU A 85 -15.74 -10.48 8.01
C GLU A 85 -16.15 -11.86 7.49
N SER A 86 -17.12 -12.49 8.17
CA SER A 86 -17.77 -13.69 7.63
C SER A 86 -18.72 -13.31 6.51
N LEU A 87 -18.60 -13.96 5.36
CA LEU A 87 -19.53 -13.75 4.24
C LEU A 87 -20.99 -14.06 4.63
N GLU A 88 -21.21 -15.06 5.48
CA GLU A 88 -22.54 -15.40 6.03
C GLU A 88 -23.15 -14.21 6.80
N GLY A 89 -22.34 -13.49 7.59
CA GLY A 89 -22.82 -12.36 8.40
C GLY A 89 -23.22 -11.14 7.58
N VAL A 90 -22.73 -10.97 6.36
CA VAL A 90 -23.00 -9.82 5.50
C VAL A 90 -23.85 -10.15 4.28
N TRP A 91 -24.20 -11.44 4.08
CA TRP A 91 -24.86 -11.92 2.86
C TRP A 91 -26.18 -11.21 2.54
N ASP A 92 -27.00 -10.99 3.55
CA ASP A 92 -28.31 -10.36 3.38
C ASP A 92 -28.26 -8.82 3.46
N ASN A 93 -27.09 -8.26 3.76
CA ASN A 93 -26.90 -6.81 3.92
C ASN A 93 -25.56 -6.37 3.34
N LEU A 94 -25.33 -6.66 2.05
CA LEU A 94 -24.11 -6.28 1.35
C LEU A 94 -23.98 -4.74 1.26
N PRO A 95 -22.78 -4.19 1.45
CA PRO A 95 -22.55 -2.76 1.28
C PRO A 95 -22.80 -2.34 -0.15
N GLU A 96 -23.25 -1.10 -0.34
CA GLU A 96 -23.45 -0.54 -1.67
C GLU A 96 -22.13 -0.48 -2.44
N LEU A 97 -22.20 -0.85 -3.71
CA LEU A 97 -21.05 -0.75 -4.61
C LEU A 97 -20.72 0.72 -4.91
N SER A 98 -19.44 1.06 -4.91
CA SER A 98 -18.98 2.36 -5.37
C SER A 98 -19.50 2.68 -6.77
N SER A 99 -19.80 3.96 -7.04
CA SER A 99 -20.29 4.40 -8.35
C SER A 99 -19.33 4.03 -9.48
N CYS A 100 -19.87 3.64 -10.63
CA CYS A 100 -19.08 3.37 -11.82
C CYS A 100 -18.39 4.62 -12.32
N LEU A 101 -17.14 4.49 -12.71
CA LEU A 101 -16.36 5.45 -13.48
C LEU A 101 -16.40 5.12 -14.97
N ILE A 102 -16.27 3.83 -15.28
CA ILE A 102 -16.43 3.26 -16.61
C ILE A 102 -17.41 2.10 -16.46
N ASP A 103 -18.54 2.15 -17.13
CA ASP A 103 -19.61 1.17 -16.97
C ASP A 103 -19.13 -0.27 -17.19
N GLY A 104 -19.34 -1.13 -16.20
CA GLY A 104 -18.95 -2.54 -16.23
C GLY A 104 -17.45 -2.80 -16.13
N VAL A 105 -16.58 -1.76 -16.12
CA VAL A 105 -15.11 -1.91 -16.17
C VAL A 105 -14.43 -1.38 -14.92
N LEU A 106 -14.75 -0.15 -14.48
CA LEU A 106 -14.02 0.48 -13.38
C LEU A 106 -14.96 1.27 -12.48
N ARG A 107 -14.85 1.06 -11.16
CA ARG A 107 -15.56 1.82 -10.14
C ARG A 107 -14.61 2.79 -9.43
N LYS A 108 -15.18 3.80 -8.78
CA LYS A 108 -14.41 4.73 -7.92
C LYS A 108 -13.65 3.95 -6.83
N GLY A 109 -12.38 4.32 -6.61
CA GLY A 109 -11.50 3.65 -5.66
C GLY A 109 -10.82 2.38 -6.18
N HIS A 110 -11.21 1.87 -7.35
CA HIS A 110 -10.58 0.71 -7.96
C HIS A 110 -9.40 1.08 -8.85
N LYS A 111 -8.59 0.08 -9.19
CA LYS A 111 -7.41 0.20 -10.04
C LYS A 111 -7.61 -0.62 -11.31
N MET A 112 -7.13 -0.09 -12.44
CA MET A 112 -7.13 -0.77 -13.72
C MET A 112 -5.73 -0.73 -14.32
N LEU A 113 -5.32 -1.81 -14.98
CA LEU A 113 -4.05 -1.91 -15.68
C LEU A 113 -4.31 -2.11 -17.18
N ILE A 114 -3.73 -1.23 -18.00
CA ILE A 114 -3.71 -1.37 -19.46
C ILE A 114 -2.35 -1.95 -19.85
N ALA A 115 -2.34 -3.21 -20.32
CA ALA A 115 -1.14 -3.92 -20.72
C ALA A 115 -1.14 -4.22 -22.21
N GLY A 116 0.05 -4.30 -22.79
CA GLY A 116 0.25 -4.62 -24.22
C GLY A 116 1.70 -4.43 -24.66
N PRO A 117 2.09 -4.94 -25.83
CA PRO A 117 3.45 -4.79 -26.34
C PRO A 117 3.82 -3.33 -26.60
N SER A 118 5.12 -3.08 -26.81
CA SER A 118 5.60 -1.75 -27.23
C SER A 118 4.91 -1.33 -28.52
N LYS A 119 4.61 -0.03 -28.66
CA LYS A 119 3.95 0.57 -29.84
C LYS A 119 2.50 0.08 -30.11
N ALA A 120 1.86 -0.62 -29.17
CA ALA A 120 0.46 -1.03 -29.29
C ALA A 120 -0.58 0.09 -29.09
N GLY A 121 -0.16 1.34 -28.97
CA GLY A 121 -1.09 2.47 -28.81
C GLY A 121 -1.59 2.72 -27.39
N LYS A 122 -1.02 2.05 -26.37
CA LYS A 122 -1.48 2.17 -24.96
C LYS A 122 -1.60 3.63 -24.47
N SER A 123 -0.60 4.48 -24.76
CA SER A 123 -0.61 5.88 -24.33
C SER A 123 -1.70 6.69 -25.05
N PHE A 124 -2.03 6.36 -26.30
CA PHE A 124 -3.14 6.97 -27.03
C PHE A 124 -4.48 6.54 -26.43
N ALA A 125 -4.67 5.24 -26.16
CA ALA A 125 -5.88 4.71 -25.51
C ALA A 125 -6.07 5.31 -24.10
N LEU A 126 -4.98 5.53 -23.36
CA LEU A 126 -5.05 6.17 -22.03
C LEU A 126 -5.44 7.65 -22.14
N ILE A 127 -4.91 8.38 -23.12
CA ILE A 127 -5.29 9.79 -23.38
C ILE A 127 -6.75 9.86 -23.80
N GLU A 128 -7.19 8.96 -24.68
CA GLU A 128 -8.60 8.85 -25.10
C GLU A 128 -9.51 8.59 -23.89
N LEU A 129 -9.13 7.69 -22.98
CA LEU A 129 -9.86 7.44 -21.75
C LEU A 129 -9.93 8.71 -20.86
N CYS A 130 -8.83 9.43 -20.71
CA CYS A 130 -8.82 10.70 -19.95
C CYS A 130 -9.79 11.72 -20.55
N ILE A 131 -9.80 11.85 -21.87
CA ILE A 131 -10.73 12.72 -22.61
C ILE A 131 -12.18 12.23 -22.45
N ALA A 132 -12.43 10.94 -22.58
CA ALA A 132 -13.77 10.37 -22.45
C ALA A 132 -14.36 10.62 -21.04
N ILE A 133 -13.56 10.46 -19.99
CA ILE A 133 -13.99 10.78 -18.61
C ILE A 133 -14.20 12.31 -18.44
N ALA A 134 -13.29 13.12 -18.93
CA ALA A 134 -13.43 14.58 -18.81
C ALA A 134 -14.67 15.11 -19.50
N GLU A 135 -15.02 14.60 -20.65
CA GLU A 135 -16.18 15.00 -21.45
C GLU A 135 -17.46 14.23 -21.10
N GLY A 136 -17.39 13.17 -20.27
CA GLY A 136 -18.53 12.31 -19.96
C GLY A 136 -19.05 11.53 -21.18
N ARG A 137 -18.13 10.99 -21.98
CA ARG A 137 -18.43 10.28 -23.23
C ARG A 137 -18.02 8.80 -23.14
N GLN A 138 -18.27 8.07 -24.21
CA GLN A 138 -17.87 6.67 -24.31
C GLN A 138 -16.37 6.54 -24.60
N TRP A 139 -15.73 5.56 -23.93
CA TRP A 139 -14.42 5.06 -24.27
C TRP A 139 -14.59 3.66 -24.85
N PHE A 140 -14.25 3.48 -26.12
CA PHE A 140 -14.68 2.34 -26.91
C PHE A 140 -16.21 2.15 -26.83
N GLU A 141 -16.68 1.08 -26.19
CA GLU A 141 -18.10 0.74 -26.03
C GLU A 141 -18.67 1.07 -24.64
N TRP A 142 -17.84 1.54 -23.74
CA TRP A 142 -18.24 1.77 -22.34
C TRP A 142 -18.51 3.26 -22.06
N ASN A 143 -19.65 3.54 -21.42
CA ASN A 143 -19.93 4.88 -20.97
C ASN A 143 -18.99 5.28 -19.83
N CYS A 144 -18.46 6.48 -19.86
CA CYS A 144 -17.66 7.06 -18.77
C CYS A 144 -18.48 8.11 -18.01
N ALA A 145 -18.46 8.02 -16.68
CA ALA A 145 -18.98 9.08 -15.84
C ALA A 145 -18.08 10.32 -15.98
N GLN A 146 -18.70 11.51 -16.18
CA GLN A 146 -17.94 12.75 -16.25
C GLN A 146 -17.22 13.05 -14.93
N GLY A 147 -15.95 13.41 -15.02
CA GLY A 147 -15.14 13.72 -13.84
C GLY A 147 -13.83 14.41 -14.17
N LYS A 148 -13.14 14.83 -13.11
CA LYS A 148 -11.81 15.43 -13.21
C LYS A 148 -10.74 14.35 -13.30
N VAL A 149 -9.78 14.53 -14.20
CA VAL A 149 -8.68 13.58 -14.49
C VAL A 149 -7.35 14.26 -14.26
N MET A 150 -6.41 13.55 -13.64
CA MET A 150 -5.00 13.92 -13.62
C MET A 150 -4.22 12.92 -14.47
N TYR A 151 -3.59 13.40 -15.52
CA TYR A 151 -2.70 12.60 -16.36
C TYR A 151 -1.24 12.81 -15.94
N VAL A 152 -0.59 11.77 -15.45
CA VAL A 152 0.83 11.82 -15.05
C VAL A 152 1.68 11.36 -16.22
N ASN A 153 2.46 12.29 -16.81
CA ASN A 153 3.32 12.05 -17.95
C ASN A 153 4.78 11.80 -17.50
N LEU A 154 5.26 10.57 -17.65
CA LEU A 154 6.62 10.17 -17.26
C LEU A 154 7.56 9.88 -18.44
N GLU A 155 7.05 9.88 -19.67
CA GLU A 155 7.81 9.43 -20.85
C GLU A 155 8.11 10.54 -21.87
N LEU A 156 7.18 11.49 -22.04
CA LEU A 156 7.25 12.47 -23.11
C LEU A 156 7.70 13.84 -22.60
N ASP A 157 8.33 14.61 -23.46
CA ASP A 157 8.47 16.03 -23.21
C ASP A 157 7.08 16.73 -23.18
N ARG A 158 7.02 17.89 -22.52
CA ARG A 158 5.76 18.61 -22.31
C ARG A 158 5.05 18.94 -23.62
N ALA A 159 5.78 19.38 -24.63
CA ALA A 159 5.17 19.81 -25.90
C ALA A 159 4.56 18.60 -26.61
N SER A 160 5.29 17.50 -26.75
CA SER A 160 4.80 16.26 -27.35
C SER A 160 3.57 15.71 -26.63
N CYS A 161 3.54 15.75 -25.30
CA CYS A 161 2.38 15.32 -24.53
C CYS A 161 1.12 16.16 -24.85
N LEU A 162 1.24 17.47 -24.83
CA LEU A 162 0.12 18.41 -25.12
C LEU A 162 -0.38 18.27 -26.55
N HIS A 163 0.54 18.16 -27.52
CA HIS A 163 0.15 17.93 -28.92
C HIS A 163 -0.61 16.61 -29.08
N ARG A 164 -0.17 15.55 -28.41
CA ARG A 164 -0.86 14.25 -28.46
C ARG A 164 -2.29 14.33 -27.91
N PHE A 165 -2.55 15.07 -26.86
CA PHE A 165 -3.93 15.32 -26.40
C PHE A 165 -4.76 16.03 -27.46
N LYS A 166 -4.19 17.06 -28.11
CA LYS A 166 -4.86 17.78 -29.21
C LYS A 166 -5.16 16.87 -30.39
N ASP A 167 -4.19 16.06 -30.81
CA ASP A 167 -4.34 15.11 -31.91
C ASP A 167 -5.44 14.09 -31.64
N VAL A 168 -5.53 13.57 -30.39
CA VAL A 168 -6.59 12.63 -30.00
C VAL A 168 -7.96 13.31 -30.01
N TYR A 169 -8.11 14.55 -29.49
CA TYR A 169 -9.37 15.30 -29.60
C TYR A 169 -9.79 15.49 -31.04
N GLN A 170 -8.86 15.85 -31.92
CA GLN A 170 -9.13 16.01 -33.36
C GLN A 170 -9.53 14.70 -34.03
N ALA A 171 -8.85 13.60 -33.72
CA ALA A 171 -9.16 12.27 -34.25
C ALA A 171 -10.55 11.79 -33.81
N LEU A 172 -10.94 12.09 -32.57
CA LEU A 172 -12.28 11.78 -32.04
C LEU A 172 -13.39 12.69 -32.63
N GLY A 173 -13.03 13.83 -33.20
CA GLY A 173 -13.98 14.82 -33.68
C GLY A 173 -14.85 15.42 -32.57
N TRP A 174 -14.38 15.39 -31.35
CA TRP A 174 -15.15 15.90 -30.20
C TRP A 174 -14.84 17.37 -29.92
N PRO A 175 -15.85 18.16 -29.54
CA PRO A 175 -15.60 19.51 -29.04
C PRO A 175 -14.91 19.41 -27.66
N ALA A 176 -13.88 20.23 -27.48
CA ALA A 176 -13.12 20.30 -26.25
C ALA A 176 -13.82 21.21 -25.20
N ASN A 177 -14.95 20.77 -24.69
CA ASN A 177 -15.81 21.58 -23.80
C ASN A 177 -15.39 21.51 -22.34
N SER A 178 -14.64 20.48 -21.95
CA SER A 178 -14.32 20.16 -20.55
C SER A 178 -12.81 20.09 -20.30
N LEU A 179 -12.00 20.90 -21.00
CA LEU A 179 -10.54 20.93 -20.83
C LEU A 179 -10.10 21.23 -19.39
N GLN A 180 -10.91 21.98 -18.63
CA GLN A 180 -10.68 22.24 -17.20
C GLN A 180 -10.77 20.99 -16.32
N ASN A 181 -11.30 19.91 -16.85
CA ASN A 181 -11.37 18.61 -16.17
C ASN A 181 -10.10 17.75 -16.38
N ILE A 182 -9.12 18.22 -17.14
CA ILE A 182 -7.87 17.49 -17.39
C ILE A 182 -6.69 18.29 -16.87
N ASP A 183 -6.07 17.78 -15.80
CA ASP A 183 -4.78 18.26 -15.32
C ASP A 183 -3.66 17.34 -15.86
N ILE A 184 -2.55 17.93 -16.29
CA ILE A 184 -1.36 17.19 -16.78
C ILE A 184 -0.18 17.52 -15.87
N TRP A 185 0.45 16.48 -15.34
CA TRP A 185 1.63 16.57 -14.47
C TRP A 185 2.83 15.84 -15.05
#